data_ae4fbce4e9638e200cb103fc9f5a9e85
#
_entry.id   ae4fbce4e9638e200cb103fc9f5a9e85
#
_cell.length_a   1.000
_cell.length_b   1.000
_cell.length_c   1.000
_cell.angle_alpha   90.00
_cell.angle_beta   90.00
_cell.angle_gamma   90.00
#
_symmetry.space_group_name_H-M   'P 1'
#
loop_
_entity.id
_entity.type
_entity.pdbx_description
1 polymer ?
#
loop_
_entity_poly.entity_id
_entity_poly.type
_entity_poly.pdbx_seq_one_letter_code
_entity_poly.pdbx_strand_id
1 'polypeptide(L)'
;MRKMHDAGFYHRDLGNQNMELTPGHDGVPGEVYFVDLNRHRIRDRLTEKERALDFARLDVSSGFLQILVQAYWQDVPPDEFLREMKKARRNFRWWQTSRLWRHPIQSWAKSRTPNPNGPIPHRDIWIWNNLTAQAAITLDKTDRKRLRSNRNNLKIAGTVLQSGWGAWAEYKRQLKSAFQNKVDLSGRIGIAVDTVDLDFDKQLGHLKRLGTPPVLLRFAHHEGREQWEKTANNLDSLHQNGHEVMVAILQDRRAVLEPEAWKEFLEFVLHRIDGKVSMVELCHTVNRMKWGVHTLNDHVKLLEPVVELKKQYPRIKFSGPACIDFEYHYVIAALSKTPKGLDYDALSHHLYVDRRGAPENLQGGYGTVEKAALLKAIAVQSDRCDQRVIVSEVNWPLKETGIWSPVSRPYPMAGQLGDKVNVSEQHYGDYMLRYLVLTLCSGFVDQVYWWRLVAHGFGLIDERSNGGWRERIGFRMLEFFLAQLGNATFVKKLEVAPNVYALQFERESDTVTMMWCHGGIFTGPWPVEYSAAFDSIGQPIEPSEVGESPIYLTSK
;
A
#
# COMPACT_ATOMS: atom_id res chain seq x y z
N MET A 1 -11.59 26.20 7.08
CA MET A 1 -10.27 26.63 7.61
C MET A 1 -9.43 27.40 6.59
N ARG A 2 -9.13 26.86 5.39
CA ARG A 2 -8.26 27.55 4.42
C ARG A 2 -8.76 28.94 4.10
N LYS A 3 -10.01 29.07 3.64
CA LYS A 3 -10.65 30.37 3.34
C LYS A 3 -10.61 31.34 4.53
N MET A 4 -10.83 30.85 5.75
CA MET A 4 -10.77 31.64 6.98
C MET A 4 -9.36 32.19 7.22
N HIS A 5 -8.34 31.36 7.10
CA HIS A 5 -6.95 31.75 7.30
C HIS A 5 -6.42 32.68 6.19
N ASP A 6 -6.86 32.46 4.94
CA ASP A 6 -6.46 33.31 3.80
C ASP A 6 -7.11 34.68 3.87
N ALA A 7 -8.28 34.79 4.51
CA ALA A 7 -8.91 36.06 4.87
C ALA A 7 -8.28 36.76 6.10
N GLY A 8 -7.16 36.26 6.61
CA GLY A 8 -6.45 36.81 7.76
C GLY A 8 -7.08 36.55 9.12
N PHE A 9 -8.07 35.65 9.18
CA PHE A 9 -8.76 35.32 10.44
C PHE A 9 -8.05 34.17 11.18
N TYR A 10 -7.49 34.51 12.35
CA TYR A 10 -6.82 33.56 13.27
C TYR A 10 -7.72 33.28 14.47
N HIS A 11 -8.24 32.06 14.58
CA HIS A 11 -9.22 31.67 15.58
C HIS A 11 -8.63 31.59 16.99
N ARG A 12 -7.40 31.05 17.14
CA ARG A 12 -6.63 30.88 18.38
C ARG A 12 -7.19 29.86 19.39
N ASP A 13 -8.39 29.37 19.19
CA ASP A 13 -9.03 28.35 20.03
C ASP A 13 -9.85 27.35 19.21
N LEU A 14 -9.32 26.98 18.04
CA LEU A 14 -9.99 26.09 17.09
C LEU A 14 -9.95 24.63 17.59
N GLY A 15 -10.84 24.33 18.57
CA GLY A 15 -11.10 22.96 19.01
C GLY A 15 -12.31 22.37 18.30
N ASN A 16 -12.51 21.05 18.41
CA ASN A 16 -13.64 20.37 17.78
C ASN A 16 -15.01 20.93 18.23
N GLN A 17 -15.08 21.40 19.46
CA GLN A 17 -16.30 22.01 20.03
C GLN A 17 -16.63 23.38 19.44
N ASN A 18 -15.69 23.99 18.73
CA ASN A 18 -15.83 25.33 18.15
C ASN A 18 -16.06 25.28 16.63
N MET A 19 -16.49 24.12 16.15
CA MET A 19 -16.92 23.89 14.77
C MET A 19 -18.28 23.22 14.75
N GLU A 20 -19.23 23.81 14.05
CA GLU A 20 -20.55 23.26 13.82
C GLU A 20 -20.70 22.90 12.35
N LEU A 21 -21.29 21.75 12.07
CA LEU A 21 -21.56 21.28 10.71
C LEU A 21 -23.07 21.20 10.50
N THR A 22 -23.57 21.85 9.48
CA THR A 22 -24.97 21.62 9.06
C THR A 22 -25.09 20.30 8.33
N PRO A 23 -26.25 19.61 8.42
CA PRO A 23 -26.52 18.45 7.60
C PRO A 23 -26.37 18.77 6.10
N GLY A 24 -25.74 17.87 5.35
CA GLY A 24 -25.75 17.94 3.89
C GLY A 24 -27.10 17.42 3.34
N HIS A 25 -27.47 17.85 2.14
CA HIS A 25 -28.63 17.37 1.41
C HIS A 25 -28.23 16.97 -0.01
N ASP A 26 -28.81 15.91 -0.53
CA ASP A 26 -28.67 15.45 -1.93
C ASP A 26 -27.21 15.35 -2.44
N GLY A 27 -26.33 14.80 -1.59
CA GLY A 27 -24.91 14.64 -1.94
C GLY A 27 -24.07 15.92 -1.81
N VAL A 28 -24.67 17.04 -1.45
CA VAL A 28 -23.95 18.29 -1.18
C VAL A 28 -23.51 18.31 0.29
N PRO A 29 -22.20 18.45 0.58
CA PRO A 29 -21.73 18.56 1.95
C PRO A 29 -22.34 19.76 2.68
N GLY A 30 -22.65 19.57 3.96
CA GLY A 30 -23.11 20.68 4.81
C GLY A 30 -22.03 21.75 5.00
N GLU A 31 -22.45 22.91 5.46
CA GLU A 31 -21.56 24.02 5.75
C GLU A 31 -20.91 23.90 7.12
N VAL A 32 -19.68 24.37 7.23
CA VAL A 32 -18.91 24.39 8.49
C VAL A 32 -18.90 25.81 9.04
N TYR A 33 -19.44 25.97 10.24
CA TYR A 33 -19.43 27.22 10.98
C TYR A 33 -18.39 27.18 12.10
N PHE A 34 -17.65 28.28 12.26
CA PHE A 34 -16.73 28.46 13.37
C PHE A 34 -17.40 29.30 14.45
N VAL A 35 -17.46 28.81 15.67
CA VAL A 35 -18.11 29.46 16.82
C VAL A 35 -17.09 29.76 17.93
N ASP A 36 -17.51 30.49 18.96
CA ASP A 36 -16.66 30.96 20.08
C ASP A 36 -15.45 31.79 19.61
N LEU A 37 -15.73 32.86 18.94
CA LEU A 37 -14.74 33.77 18.35
C LEU A 37 -14.08 34.73 19.38
N ASN A 38 -14.29 34.55 20.69
CA ASN A 38 -13.83 35.48 21.74
C ASN A 38 -12.30 35.68 21.76
N ARG A 39 -11.52 34.77 21.21
CA ARG A 39 -10.05 34.82 21.22
C ARG A 39 -9.44 35.15 19.87
N HIS A 40 -10.25 35.33 18.85
CA HIS A 40 -9.77 35.53 17.49
C HIS A 40 -8.90 36.78 17.33
N ARG A 41 -8.13 36.82 16.26
CA ARG A 41 -7.40 38.00 15.78
C ARG A 41 -7.53 38.10 14.28
N ILE A 42 -7.64 39.33 13.78
CA ILE A 42 -7.58 39.63 12.36
C ILE A 42 -6.18 40.13 12.04
N ARG A 43 -5.62 39.66 10.94
CA ARG A 43 -4.29 39.98 10.40
C ARG A 43 -4.43 40.28 8.91
N ASP A 44 -3.53 41.04 8.34
CA ASP A 44 -3.45 41.19 6.89
C ASP A 44 -3.08 39.83 6.24
N ARG A 45 -2.20 39.08 6.89
CA ARG A 45 -1.83 37.72 6.50
C ARG A 45 -1.42 36.90 7.73
N LEU A 46 -1.86 35.64 7.78
CA LEU A 46 -1.41 34.71 8.82
C LEU A 46 -0.06 34.11 8.47
N THR A 47 0.81 34.01 9.48
CA THR A 47 2.06 33.26 9.39
C THR A 47 1.78 31.76 9.42
N GLU A 48 2.73 30.94 8.93
CA GLU A 48 2.64 29.48 8.97
C GLU A 48 2.51 28.96 10.42
N LYS A 49 3.14 29.65 11.35
CA LYS A 49 3.02 29.34 12.79
C LYS A 49 1.60 29.59 13.32
N GLU A 50 0.93 30.68 12.95
CA GLU A 50 -0.44 30.97 13.38
C GLU A 50 -1.43 29.95 12.79
N ARG A 51 -1.27 29.59 11.53
CA ARG A 51 -2.03 28.51 10.87
C ARG A 51 -1.83 27.18 11.59
N ALA A 52 -0.59 26.83 11.90
CA ALA A 52 -0.23 25.60 12.59
C ALA A 52 -0.80 25.51 14.02
N LEU A 53 -0.90 26.63 14.73
CA LEU A 53 -1.44 26.67 16.08
C LEU A 53 -2.95 26.35 16.12
N ASP A 54 -3.74 26.78 15.13
CA ASP A 54 -5.14 26.41 15.03
C ASP A 54 -5.32 24.92 14.74
N PHE A 55 -4.52 24.35 13.84
CA PHE A 55 -4.50 22.89 13.63
C PHE A 55 -4.08 22.07 14.86
N ALA A 56 -3.20 22.61 15.69
CA ALA A 56 -2.67 21.89 16.84
C ALA A 56 -3.73 21.60 17.92
N ARG A 57 -4.81 22.36 17.95
CA ARG A 57 -5.89 22.21 18.93
C ARG A 57 -6.98 21.23 18.52
N LEU A 58 -7.00 20.82 17.27
CA LEU A 58 -7.94 19.79 16.81
C LEU A 58 -7.66 18.46 17.50
N ASP A 59 -8.64 17.97 18.25
CA ASP A 59 -8.54 16.67 18.94
C ASP A 59 -8.98 15.56 17.99
N VAL A 60 -8.13 15.30 17.02
CA VAL A 60 -8.33 14.28 15.98
C VAL A 60 -7.15 13.32 15.93
N SER A 61 -7.37 12.12 15.41
CA SER A 61 -6.28 11.15 15.19
C SER A 61 -5.22 11.72 14.24
N SER A 62 -3.99 11.19 14.32
CA SER A 62 -2.92 11.63 13.41
C SER A 62 -3.24 11.38 11.94
N GLY A 63 -3.96 10.28 11.64
CA GLY A 63 -4.39 10.00 10.25
C GLY A 63 -5.42 11.00 9.74
N PHE A 64 -6.40 11.34 10.59
CA PHE A 64 -7.40 12.34 10.23
C PHE A 64 -6.79 13.74 10.06
N LEU A 65 -5.89 14.11 10.97
CA LEU A 65 -5.18 15.39 10.87
C LEU A 65 -4.36 15.51 9.58
N GLN A 66 -3.80 14.41 9.11
CA GLN A 66 -3.08 14.36 7.85
C GLN A 66 -4.00 14.65 6.66
N ILE A 67 -5.17 14.01 6.60
CA ILE A 67 -6.17 14.28 5.56
C ILE A 67 -6.54 15.76 5.58
N LEU A 68 -6.76 16.34 6.77
CA LEU A 68 -7.07 17.76 6.90
C LEU A 68 -5.92 18.65 6.41
N VAL A 69 -4.67 18.31 6.71
CA VAL A 69 -3.49 19.07 6.26
C VAL A 69 -3.34 18.99 4.74
N GLN A 70 -3.51 17.81 4.16
CA GLN A 70 -3.48 17.63 2.71
C GLN A 70 -4.60 18.41 2.01
N ALA A 71 -5.84 18.31 2.51
CA ALA A 71 -6.97 19.06 1.98
C ALA A 71 -6.80 20.58 2.15
N TYR A 72 -6.11 21.01 3.20
CA TYR A 72 -5.86 22.43 3.47
C TYR A 72 -4.82 23.04 2.52
N TRP A 73 -3.71 22.34 2.30
CA TRP A 73 -2.61 22.84 1.46
C TRP A 73 -2.81 22.53 -0.02
N GLN A 74 -3.47 21.42 -0.34
CA GLN A 74 -3.66 20.89 -1.70
C GLN A 74 -2.35 20.63 -2.46
N ASP A 75 -1.22 20.81 -1.79
CA ASP A 75 0.15 20.67 -2.25
C ASP A 75 1.04 20.30 -1.06
N VAL A 76 2.36 20.30 -1.25
CA VAL A 76 3.34 20.04 -0.18
C VAL A 76 3.19 21.10 0.92
N PRO A 77 2.86 20.70 2.16
CA PRO A 77 2.77 21.64 3.26
C PRO A 77 4.13 22.28 3.57
N PRO A 78 4.21 23.58 3.86
CA PRO A 78 5.46 24.22 4.23
C PRO A 78 6.11 23.56 5.47
N ASP A 79 7.44 23.37 5.44
CA ASP A 79 8.19 22.76 6.54
C ASP A 79 8.03 23.52 7.86
N GLU A 80 7.95 24.85 7.80
CA GLU A 80 7.71 25.66 8.97
C GLU A 80 6.36 25.35 9.61
N PHE A 81 5.29 25.24 8.80
CA PHE A 81 3.96 24.87 9.28
C PHE A 81 3.99 23.50 9.98
N LEU A 82 4.60 22.50 9.35
CA LEU A 82 4.67 21.13 9.91
C LEU A 82 5.47 21.09 11.22
N ARG A 83 6.58 21.78 11.28
CA ARG A 83 7.42 21.89 12.48
C ARG A 83 6.69 22.55 13.64
N GLU A 84 6.05 23.71 13.38
CA GLU A 84 5.32 24.44 14.40
C GLU A 84 4.06 23.71 14.85
N MET A 85 3.34 23.06 13.96
CA MET A 85 2.18 22.24 14.31
C MET A 85 2.57 21.05 15.20
N LYS A 86 3.67 20.35 14.88
CA LYS A 86 4.19 19.25 15.70
C LYS A 86 4.55 19.71 17.11
N LYS A 87 5.22 20.85 17.23
CA LYS A 87 5.61 21.46 18.49
C LYS A 87 4.36 21.86 19.30
N ALA A 88 3.42 22.55 18.69
CA ALA A 88 2.19 23.00 19.32
C ALA A 88 1.30 21.84 19.79
N ARG A 89 1.12 20.80 18.97
CA ARG A 89 0.38 19.58 19.37
C ARG A 89 1.03 18.87 20.54
N ARG A 90 2.36 18.75 20.57
CA ARG A 90 3.08 18.16 21.71
C ARG A 90 2.83 18.95 22.98
N ASN A 91 2.91 20.28 22.92
CA ASN A 91 2.68 21.15 24.06
C ASN A 91 1.22 21.09 24.52
N PHE A 92 0.27 21.06 23.61
CA PHE A 92 -1.16 20.94 23.92
C PHE A 92 -1.48 19.59 24.59
N ARG A 93 -0.96 18.48 24.07
CA ARG A 93 -1.11 17.16 24.69
C ARG A 93 -0.47 17.09 26.08
N TRP A 94 0.70 17.67 26.24
CA TRP A 94 1.35 17.76 27.56
C TRP A 94 0.50 18.57 28.54
N TRP A 95 -0.04 19.70 28.09
CA TRP A 95 -0.96 20.52 28.90
C TRP A 95 -2.23 19.75 29.28
N GLN A 96 -2.86 19.04 28.36
CA GLN A 96 -4.02 18.19 28.63
C GLN A 96 -3.68 17.09 29.67
N THR A 97 -2.56 16.38 29.47
CA THR A 97 -2.13 15.32 30.38
C THR A 97 -1.78 15.88 31.77
N SER A 98 -1.09 17.01 31.83
CA SER A 98 -0.75 17.68 33.08
C SER A 98 -1.98 18.18 33.85
N ARG A 99 -3.11 18.43 33.16
CA ARG A 99 -4.38 18.76 33.79
C ARG A 99 -4.91 17.64 34.69
N LEU A 100 -4.70 16.38 34.30
CA LEU A 100 -5.06 15.20 35.09
C LEU A 100 -4.35 15.22 36.46
N TRP A 101 -3.09 15.62 36.47
CA TRP A 101 -2.28 15.73 37.69
C TRP A 101 -2.60 16.98 38.53
N ARG A 102 -2.90 18.08 37.86
CA ARG A 102 -3.24 19.35 38.56
C ARG A 102 -4.65 19.35 39.14
N HIS A 103 -5.56 18.54 38.61
CA HIS A 103 -6.96 18.46 39.05
C HIS A 103 -7.43 17.00 39.18
N PRO A 104 -6.81 16.18 40.06
CA PRO A 104 -7.05 14.73 40.08
C PRO A 104 -8.50 14.37 40.43
N ILE A 105 -9.12 15.09 41.35
CA ILE A 105 -10.51 14.83 41.79
C ILE A 105 -11.51 15.16 40.66
N GLN A 106 -11.33 16.30 40.00
CA GLN A 106 -12.20 16.68 38.88
C GLN A 106 -12.03 15.74 37.68
N SER A 107 -10.81 15.29 37.42
CA SER A 107 -10.50 14.35 36.36
C SER A 107 -11.10 12.97 36.64
N TRP A 108 -11.03 12.52 37.89
CA TRP A 108 -11.66 11.29 38.34
C TRP A 108 -13.20 11.36 38.25
N ALA A 109 -13.82 12.46 38.72
CA ALA A 109 -15.26 12.68 38.63
C ALA A 109 -15.73 12.70 37.18
N LYS A 110 -15.02 13.41 36.25
CA LYS A 110 -15.32 13.42 34.83
C LYS A 110 -15.17 12.07 34.15
N SER A 111 -14.24 11.23 34.58
CA SER A 111 -14.08 9.88 34.00
C SER A 111 -15.23 8.93 34.37
N ARG A 112 -16.00 9.25 35.39
CA ARG A 112 -17.14 8.45 35.88
C ARG A 112 -18.50 9.04 35.51
N THR A 113 -18.57 10.31 35.14
CA THR A 113 -19.81 10.92 34.65
C THR A 113 -20.03 10.45 33.21
N PRO A 114 -21.16 9.79 32.91
CA PRO A 114 -21.51 9.49 31.52
C PRO A 114 -21.46 10.79 30.72
N ASN A 115 -20.81 10.78 29.59
CA ASN A 115 -20.85 11.90 28.69
C ASN A 115 -22.33 12.12 28.29
N PRO A 116 -22.94 13.29 28.61
CA PRO A 116 -24.35 13.51 28.32
C PRO A 116 -24.68 13.43 26.83
N ASN A 117 -23.67 13.55 25.97
CA ASN A 117 -23.79 13.39 24.53
C ASN A 117 -23.52 11.96 24.04
N GLY A 118 -23.52 10.99 24.97
CA GLY A 118 -23.23 9.58 24.65
C GLY A 118 -21.76 9.30 24.34
N PRO A 119 -21.41 8.06 24.05
CA PRO A 119 -20.11 7.76 23.46
C PRO A 119 -20.03 8.57 22.17
N ILE A 120 -18.98 9.36 22.05
CA ILE A 120 -18.75 10.13 20.82
C ILE A 120 -18.84 9.13 19.67
N PRO A 121 -19.89 9.16 18.83
CA PRO A 121 -20.08 8.15 17.78
C PRO A 121 -18.95 8.15 16.75
N HIS A 122 -18.04 9.12 16.86
CA HIS A 122 -16.96 9.41 15.92
C HIS A 122 -15.67 8.63 16.19
N ARG A 123 -15.57 7.84 17.27
CA ARG A 123 -14.35 7.10 17.57
C ARG A 123 -14.06 5.95 16.60
N ASP A 124 -15.05 5.57 15.82
CA ASP A 124 -14.96 4.50 14.82
C ASP A 124 -15.25 4.99 13.38
N ILE A 125 -15.10 6.29 13.12
CA ILE A 125 -15.28 6.79 11.75
C ILE A 125 -14.14 6.29 10.88
N TRP A 126 -14.53 5.61 9.82
CA TRP A 126 -13.70 5.18 8.73
C TRP A 126 -13.80 6.20 7.59
N ILE A 127 -12.68 6.62 7.02
CA ILE A 127 -12.62 7.63 5.95
C ILE A 127 -11.69 7.13 4.86
N TRP A 128 -12.10 7.33 3.62
CA TRP A 128 -11.26 7.10 2.47
C TRP A 128 -10.52 8.39 2.06
N ASN A 129 -9.26 8.27 1.67
CA ASN A 129 -8.46 9.36 1.16
C ASN A 129 -8.08 9.07 -0.31
N ASN A 130 -8.76 9.73 -1.25
CA ASN A 130 -8.52 9.56 -2.68
C ASN A 130 -7.08 9.87 -3.11
N LEU A 131 -6.42 10.86 -2.45
CA LEU A 131 -5.05 11.24 -2.79
C LEU A 131 -4.02 10.14 -2.56
N THR A 132 -4.22 9.36 -1.51
CA THR A 132 -3.31 8.28 -1.12
C THR A 132 -3.87 6.91 -1.47
N ALA A 133 -5.10 6.83 -1.98
CA ALA A 133 -5.86 5.59 -2.17
C ALA A 133 -5.84 4.70 -0.92
N GLN A 134 -6.01 5.30 0.26
CA GLN A 134 -5.93 4.63 1.55
C GLN A 134 -7.05 5.03 2.51
N ALA A 135 -7.42 4.07 3.34
CA ALA A 135 -8.32 4.31 4.46
C ALA A 135 -7.60 4.96 5.65
N ALA A 136 -8.34 5.75 6.41
CA ALA A 136 -7.96 6.24 7.73
C ALA A 136 -9.10 6.04 8.73
N ILE A 137 -8.75 5.88 10.02
CA ILE A 137 -9.71 5.76 11.12
C ILE A 137 -9.41 6.77 12.21
N THR A 138 -10.46 7.24 12.88
CA THR A 138 -10.32 8.22 13.97
C THR A 138 -9.87 7.62 15.31
N LEU A 139 -9.84 6.30 15.44
CA LEU A 139 -9.41 5.60 16.65
C LEU A 139 -8.01 6.00 17.08
N ASP A 140 -7.86 6.41 18.32
CA ASP A 140 -6.57 6.67 18.93
C ASP A 140 -5.79 5.37 19.25
N LYS A 141 -4.56 5.52 19.75
CA LYS A 141 -3.71 4.37 20.07
C LYS A 141 -4.29 3.49 21.19
N THR A 142 -4.98 4.09 22.14
CA THR A 142 -5.57 3.40 23.30
C THR A 142 -6.78 2.59 22.88
N ASP A 143 -7.69 3.19 22.09
CA ASP A 143 -8.85 2.51 21.56
C ASP A 143 -8.44 1.36 20.63
N ARG A 144 -7.44 1.57 19.76
CA ARG A 144 -6.90 0.50 18.91
C ARG A 144 -6.33 -0.67 19.71
N LYS A 145 -5.60 -0.38 20.81
CA LYS A 145 -5.08 -1.42 21.69
C LYS A 145 -6.21 -2.19 22.39
N ARG A 146 -7.25 -1.49 22.83
CA ARG A 146 -8.44 -2.09 23.45
C ARG A 146 -9.21 -2.99 22.50
N LEU A 147 -9.47 -2.53 21.28
CA LEU A 147 -10.21 -3.27 20.26
C LEU A 147 -9.46 -4.52 19.77
N ARG A 148 -8.13 -4.45 19.63
CA ARG A 148 -7.31 -5.61 19.30
C ARG A 148 -7.30 -6.69 20.37
N SER A 149 -7.63 -6.38 21.58
CA SER A 149 -7.71 -7.19 22.79
C SER A 149 -6.53 -8.17 23.01
N ASN A 150 -6.16 -8.41 24.27
CA ASN A 150 -5.14 -9.41 24.61
C ASN A 150 -5.56 -10.82 24.17
N ARG A 151 -6.87 -11.12 24.16
CA ARG A 151 -7.41 -12.42 23.73
C ARG A 151 -7.14 -12.69 22.25
N ASN A 152 -7.24 -11.67 21.37
CA ASN A 152 -6.89 -11.80 19.96
C ASN A 152 -5.39 -12.08 19.78
N ASN A 153 -4.53 -11.36 20.52
CA ASN A 153 -3.08 -11.59 20.48
C ASN A 153 -2.70 -12.98 20.98
N LEU A 154 -3.35 -13.48 22.02
CA LEU A 154 -3.14 -14.85 22.51
C LEU A 154 -3.54 -15.91 21.48
N LYS A 155 -4.64 -15.71 20.75
CA LYS A 155 -5.06 -16.60 19.65
C LYS A 155 -4.00 -16.63 18.54
N ILE A 156 -3.49 -15.46 18.14
CA ILE A 156 -2.42 -15.36 17.13
C ILE A 156 -1.17 -16.11 17.63
N ALA A 157 -0.71 -15.83 18.85
CA ALA A 157 0.46 -16.46 19.44
C ALA A 157 0.31 -17.99 19.51
N GLY A 158 -0.85 -18.49 19.94
CA GLY A 158 -1.14 -19.94 19.99
C GLY A 158 -1.03 -20.60 18.62
N THR A 159 -1.57 -19.96 17.57
CA THR A 159 -1.49 -20.46 16.20
C THR A 159 -0.05 -20.49 15.69
N VAL A 160 0.72 -19.43 15.96
CA VAL A 160 2.13 -19.35 15.56
C VAL A 160 2.98 -20.41 16.26
N LEU A 161 2.75 -20.68 17.54
CA LEU A 161 3.42 -21.75 18.27
C LEU A 161 3.12 -23.13 17.68
N GLN A 162 1.91 -23.35 17.20
CA GLN A 162 1.48 -24.63 16.61
C GLN A 162 2.09 -24.86 15.21
N SER A 163 2.12 -23.83 14.37
CA SER A 163 2.47 -23.96 12.94
C SER A 163 3.83 -23.36 12.58
N GLY A 164 4.39 -22.51 13.44
CA GLY A 164 5.57 -21.70 13.12
C GLY A 164 6.86 -22.52 12.97
N TRP A 165 7.01 -23.62 13.69
CA TRP A 165 8.20 -24.48 13.57
C TRP A 165 8.27 -25.16 12.21
N GLY A 166 7.14 -25.66 11.68
CA GLY A 166 7.09 -26.23 10.34
C GLY A 166 7.45 -25.19 9.27
N ALA A 167 6.85 -24.00 9.36
CA ALA A 167 7.16 -22.90 8.45
C ALA A 167 8.63 -22.46 8.53
N TRP A 168 9.24 -22.46 9.73
CA TRP A 168 10.65 -22.14 9.90
C TRP A 168 11.58 -23.19 9.31
N ALA A 169 11.30 -24.48 9.52
CA ALA A 169 12.09 -25.56 8.94
C ALA A 169 12.01 -25.53 7.40
N GLU A 170 10.82 -25.34 6.87
CA GLU A 170 10.57 -25.19 5.44
C GLU A 170 11.28 -23.94 4.86
N TYR A 171 11.25 -22.81 5.56
CA TYR A 171 11.98 -21.61 5.17
C TYR A 171 13.47 -21.88 4.98
N LYS A 172 14.11 -22.61 5.91
CA LYS A 172 15.52 -22.97 5.81
C LYS A 172 15.80 -23.86 4.59
N ARG A 173 14.84 -24.70 4.21
CA ARG A 173 14.91 -25.51 3.00
C ARG A 173 14.76 -24.68 1.74
N GLN A 174 13.73 -23.82 1.69
CA GLN A 174 13.43 -22.93 0.55
C GLN A 174 14.61 -22.00 0.28
N LEU A 175 15.17 -21.35 1.30
CA LEU A 175 16.24 -20.36 1.12
C LEU A 175 17.48 -20.94 0.41
N LYS A 176 17.75 -22.25 0.56
CA LYS A 176 18.84 -22.91 -0.16
C LYS A 176 18.60 -23.03 -1.67
N SER A 177 17.36 -22.96 -2.12
CA SER A 177 16.99 -23.03 -3.53
C SER A 177 16.85 -21.66 -4.21
N ALA A 178 17.14 -20.57 -3.48
CA ALA A 178 17.05 -19.22 -4.02
C ALA A 178 17.95 -19.07 -5.27
N PHE A 179 17.37 -18.60 -6.37
CA PHE A 179 18.03 -18.41 -7.66
C PHE A 179 18.64 -19.69 -8.30
N GLN A 180 18.25 -20.89 -7.84
CA GLN A 180 18.76 -22.16 -8.38
C GLN A 180 17.91 -22.70 -9.53
N ASN A 181 16.67 -22.27 -9.65
CA ASN A 181 15.73 -22.76 -10.64
C ASN A 181 15.53 -21.74 -11.77
N LYS A 182 15.37 -22.23 -12.99
CA LYS A 182 14.91 -21.38 -14.10
C LYS A 182 13.51 -20.85 -13.81
N VAL A 183 13.25 -19.60 -14.16
CA VAL A 183 11.95 -18.92 -13.97
C VAL A 183 11.58 -18.22 -15.28
N ASP A 184 10.52 -18.68 -15.93
CA ASP A 184 9.90 -17.95 -17.04
C ASP A 184 9.16 -16.72 -16.46
N LEU A 185 9.49 -15.52 -16.95
CA LEU A 185 8.89 -14.26 -16.50
C LEU A 185 7.58 -13.92 -17.21
N SER A 186 7.18 -14.68 -18.22
CA SER A 186 5.96 -14.42 -19.00
C SER A 186 4.72 -14.34 -18.09
N GLY A 187 4.01 -13.21 -18.14
CA GLY A 187 2.80 -12.99 -17.36
C GLY A 187 2.98 -12.85 -15.85
N ARG A 188 4.21 -12.74 -15.34
CA ARG A 188 4.47 -12.65 -13.88
C ARG A 188 4.54 -11.22 -13.36
N ILE A 189 4.63 -10.22 -14.21
CA ILE A 189 4.75 -8.82 -13.85
C ILE A 189 3.48 -8.11 -14.24
N GLY A 190 2.69 -7.75 -13.24
CA GLY A 190 1.43 -7.06 -13.40
C GLY A 190 1.49 -5.61 -12.89
N ILE A 191 0.48 -4.83 -13.28
CA ILE A 191 0.34 -3.43 -12.91
C ILE A 191 -1.05 -3.20 -12.37
N ALA A 192 -1.13 -2.52 -11.22
CA ALA A 192 -2.42 -2.10 -10.69
C ALA A 192 -2.89 -0.82 -11.38
N VAL A 193 -4.19 -0.77 -11.68
CA VAL A 193 -4.87 0.40 -12.23
C VAL A 193 -5.98 0.87 -11.31
N ASP A 194 -6.34 2.13 -11.40
CA ASP A 194 -7.43 2.73 -10.66
C ASP A 194 -8.52 3.22 -11.62
N THR A 195 -9.76 3.08 -11.20
CA THR A 195 -10.94 3.45 -11.99
C THR A 195 -11.63 4.71 -11.47
N VAL A 196 -11.19 5.22 -10.32
CA VAL A 196 -11.78 6.40 -9.68
C VAL A 196 -11.13 7.68 -10.22
N ASP A 197 -11.96 8.58 -10.75
CA ASP A 197 -11.58 9.93 -11.20
C ASP A 197 -10.42 10.01 -12.22
N LEU A 198 -10.13 8.92 -12.93
CA LEU A 198 -9.07 8.85 -13.94
C LEU A 198 -9.62 8.48 -15.32
N ASP A 199 -8.98 9.03 -16.35
CA ASP A 199 -9.24 8.68 -17.75
C ASP A 199 -8.74 7.25 -18.03
N PHE A 200 -9.68 6.32 -18.18
CA PHE A 200 -9.36 4.90 -18.31
C PHE A 200 -8.81 4.55 -19.70
N ASP A 201 -9.25 5.23 -20.75
CA ASP A 201 -8.76 5.00 -22.12
C ASP A 201 -7.28 5.39 -22.25
N LYS A 202 -6.88 6.47 -21.56
CA LYS A 202 -5.45 6.81 -21.46
C LYS A 202 -4.65 5.75 -20.72
N GLN A 203 -5.21 5.16 -19.64
CA GLN A 203 -4.54 4.05 -18.94
C GLN A 203 -4.36 2.85 -19.87
N LEU A 204 -5.38 2.47 -20.65
CA LEU A 204 -5.29 1.39 -21.64
C LEU A 204 -4.20 1.67 -22.69
N GLY A 205 -4.08 2.91 -23.17
CA GLY A 205 -3.00 3.31 -24.08
C GLY A 205 -1.60 3.06 -23.50
N HIS A 206 -1.38 3.41 -22.24
CA HIS A 206 -0.11 3.16 -21.56
C HIS A 206 0.13 1.66 -21.28
N LEU A 207 -0.89 0.91 -20.90
CA LEU A 207 -0.78 -0.54 -20.71
C LEU A 207 -0.41 -1.26 -22.01
N LYS A 208 -0.97 -0.85 -23.14
CA LYS A 208 -0.62 -1.40 -24.45
C LYS A 208 0.86 -1.18 -24.78
N ARG A 209 1.42 -0.02 -24.46
CA ARG A 209 2.86 0.25 -24.63
C ARG A 209 3.74 -0.65 -23.77
N LEU A 210 3.25 -1.06 -22.60
CA LEU A 210 3.94 -2.00 -21.72
C LEU A 210 3.80 -3.47 -22.15
N GLY A 211 3.23 -3.75 -23.33
CA GLY A 211 3.10 -5.11 -23.87
C GLY A 211 1.92 -5.89 -23.30
N THR A 212 0.85 -5.21 -22.92
CA THR A 212 -0.38 -5.83 -22.38
C THR A 212 -0.12 -6.71 -21.13
N PRO A 213 0.53 -6.17 -20.08
CA PRO A 213 0.83 -6.95 -18.87
C PRO A 213 -0.44 -7.37 -18.14
N PRO A 214 -0.37 -8.35 -17.23
CA PRO A 214 -1.43 -8.61 -16.28
C PRO A 214 -1.83 -7.35 -15.49
N VAL A 215 -3.10 -7.19 -15.20
CA VAL A 215 -3.63 -6.01 -14.50
C VAL A 215 -4.32 -6.40 -13.21
N LEU A 216 -4.03 -5.66 -12.12
CA LEU A 216 -4.79 -5.74 -10.88
C LEU A 216 -5.78 -4.57 -10.82
N LEU A 217 -7.06 -4.91 -10.68
CA LEU A 217 -8.16 -3.96 -10.57
C LEU A 217 -8.82 -4.08 -9.19
N ARG A 218 -9.17 -2.95 -8.57
CA ARG A 218 -9.81 -2.94 -7.25
C ARG A 218 -11.29 -2.67 -7.34
N PHE A 219 -12.09 -3.44 -6.57
CA PHE A 219 -13.45 -3.11 -6.21
C PHE A 219 -13.50 -2.79 -4.72
N ALA A 220 -13.99 -1.62 -4.36
CA ALA A 220 -14.06 -1.20 -2.97
C ALA A 220 -15.51 -1.06 -2.50
N HIS A 221 -15.84 -1.71 -1.39
CA HIS A 221 -17.19 -1.74 -0.82
C HIS A 221 -17.75 -0.33 -0.54
N HIS A 222 -16.90 0.60 -0.07
CA HIS A 222 -17.30 1.96 0.29
C HIS A 222 -17.72 2.87 -0.88
N GLU A 223 -17.36 2.50 -2.11
CA GLU A 223 -17.59 3.36 -3.29
C GLU A 223 -19.04 3.37 -3.75
N GLY A 224 -19.81 2.32 -3.43
CA GLY A 224 -21.22 2.20 -3.81
C GLY A 224 -21.44 1.71 -5.24
N ARG A 225 -22.70 1.43 -5.56
CA ARG A 225 -23.15 0.70 -6.75
C ARG A 225 -22.73 1.35 -8.06
N GLU A 226 -22.83 2.66 -8.18
CA GLU A 226 -22.47 3.38 -9.40
C GLU A 226 -20.99 3.19 -9.77
N GLN A 227 -20.09 3.34 -8.79
CA GLN A 227 -18.66 3.13 -9.01
C GLN A 227 -18.32 1.67 -9.26
N TRP A 228 -19.04 0.72 -8.62
CA TRP A 228 -18.84 -0.71 -8.91
C TRP A 228 -19.19 -1.05 -10.37
N GLU A 229 -20.28 -0.48 -10.92
CA GLU A 229 -20.63 -0.66 -12.34
C GLU A 229 -19.57 -0.05 -13.27
N LYS A 230 -19.08 1.15 -12.97
CA LYS A 230 -18.00 1.78 -13.73
C LYS A 230 -16.74 0.90 -13.72
N THR A 231 -16.37 0.38 -12.56
CA THR A 231 -15.20 -0.50 -12.41
C THR A 231 -15.40 -1.81 -13.19
N ALA A 232 -16.62 -2.38 -13.18
CA ALA A 232 -16.94 -3.57 -13.95
C ALA A 232 -16.86 -3.33 -15.47
N ASN A 233 -17.29 -2.17 -15.95
CA ASN A 233 -17.18 -1.80 -17.36
C ASN A 233 -15.71 -1.61 -17.76
N ASN A 234 -14.88 -1.05 -16.88
CA ASN A 234 -13.44 -0.94 -17.11
C ASN A 234 -12.75 -2.31 -17.14
N LEU A 235 -13.21 -3.26 -16.31
CA LEU A 235 -12.75 -4.65 -16.37
C LEU A 235 -13.11 -5.29 -17.71
N ASP A 236 -14.33 -5.08 -18.20
CA ASP A 236 -14.73 -5.58 -19.52
C ASP A 236 -13.83 -5.03 -20.63
N SER A 237 -13.44 -3.75 -20.55
CA SER A 237 -12.49 -3.13 -21.48
C SER A 237 -11.09 -3.75 -21.38
N LEU A 238 -10.58 -4.03 -20.19
CA LEU A 238 -9.30 -4.74 -20.01
C LEU A 238 -9.33 -6.14 -20.63
N HIS A 239 -10.38 -6.89 -20.35
CA HIS A 239 -10.55 -8.24 -20.88
C HIS A 239 -10.63 -8.26 -22.41
N GLN A 240 -11.40 -7.33 -23.02
CA GLN A 240 -11.51 -7.16 -24.47
C GLN A 240 -10.17 -6.77 -25.12
N ASN A 241 -9.30 -6.05 -24.39
CA ASN A 241 -7.95 -5.68 -24.86
C ASN A 241 -6.90 -6.78 -24.57
N GLY A 242 -7.31 -7.96 -24.12
CA GLY A 242 -6.44 -9.14 -23.95
C GLY A 242 -5.61 -9.15 -22.66
N HIS A 243 -5.92 -8.28 -21.70
CA HIS A 243 -5.24 -8.30 -20.40
C HIS A 243 -5.72 -9.49 -19.54
N GLU A 244 -4.78 -10.20 -18.92
CA GLU A 244 -5.09 -11.04 -17.79
C GLU A 244 -5.44 -10.13 -16.59
N VAL A 245 -6.61 -10.35 -15.99
CA VAL A 245 -7.08 -9.48 -14.89
C VAL A 245 -7.13 -10.26 -13.58
N MET A 246 -6.52 -9.71 -12.56
CA MET A 246 -6.72 -10.06 -11.16
C MET A 246 -7.58 -8.98 -10.50
N VAL A 247 -8.56 -9.38 -9.71
CA VAL A 247 -9.41 -8.45 -8.96
C VAL A 247 -9.05 -8.49 -7.48
N ALA A 248 -8.90 -7.32 -6.86
CA ALA A 248 -8.81 -7.21 -5.40
C ALA A 248 -10.11 -6.61 -4.83
N ILE A 249 -10.71 -7.31 -3.88
CA ILE A 249 -11.95 -6.92 -3.20
C ILE A 249 -11.59 -6.25 -1.87
N LEU A 250 -11.90 -4.96 -1.73
CA LEU A 250 -11.58 -4.16 -0.57
C LEU A 250 -12.78 -3.98 0.35
N GLN A 251 -12.63 -4.40 1.59
CA GLN A 251 -13.58 -4.15 2.66
C GLN A 251 -13.33 -2.79 3.32
N ASP A 252 -14.34 -2.29 3.95
CA ASP A 252 -14.30 -1.17 4.90
C ASP A 252 -14.84 -1.62 6.28
N ARG A 253 -15.07 -0.68 7.21
CA ARG A 253 -15.64 -1.03 8.51
C ARG A 253 -17.11 -1.44 8.42
N ARG A 254 -17.87 -0.90 7.49
CA ARG A 254 -19.27 -1.27 7.28
C ARG A 254 -19.39 -2.71 6.82
N ALA A 255 -18.52 -3.20 5.96
CA ALA A 255 -18.48 -4.59 5.51
C ALA A 255 -18.44 -5.60 6.69
N VAL A 256 -17.77 -5.24 7.80
CA VAL A 256 -17.72 -6.07 9.01
C VAL A 256 -18.97 -5.94 9.87
N LEU A 257 -19.56 -4.75 9.92
CA LEU A 257 -20.71 -4.42 10.78
C LEU A 257 -22.06 -4.74 10.14
N GLU A 258 -22.13 -4.70 8.83
CA GLU A 258 -23.34 -4.89 7.99
C GLU A 258 -23.12 -6.07 7.03
N PRO A 259 -23.20 -7.34 7.51
CA PRO A 259 -22.86 -8.51 6.69
C PRO A 259 -23.68 -8.66 5.41
N GLU A 260 -24.95 -8.23 5.43
CA GLU A 260 -25.84 -8.30 4.26
C GLU A 260 -25.37 -7.34 3.14
N ALA A 261 -24.96 -6.11 3.48
CA ALA A 261 -24.42 -5.17 2.51
C ALA A 261 -23.09 -5.67 1.91
N TRP A 262 -22.27 -6.32 2.74
CA TRP A 262 -21.05 -6.96 2.28
C TRP A 262 -21.32 -8.12 1.33
N LYS A 263 -22.32 -8.97 1.65
CA LYS A 263 -22.74 -10.08 0.81
C LYS A 263 -23.28 -9.60 -0.53
N GLU A 264 -24.15 -8.59 -0.55
CA GLU A 264 -24.66 -7.96 -1.79
C GLU A 264 -23.53 -7.47 -2.68
N PHE A 265 -22.55 -6.79 -2.10
CA PHE A 265 -21.35 -6.34 -2.83
C PHE A 265 -20.57 -7.51 -3.43
N LEU A 266 -20.32 -8.58 -2.67
CA LEU A 266 -19.64 -9.78 -3.15
C LEU A 266 -20.39 -10.44 -4.29
N GLU A 267 -21.72 -10.61 -4.16
CA GLU A 267 -22.58 -11.18 -5.20
C GLU A 267 -22.49 -10.37 -6.49
N PHE A 268 -22.58 -9.04 -6.36
CA PHE A 268 -22.42 -8.15 -7.51
C PHE A 268 -21.06 -8.35 -8.19
N VAL A 269 -19.96 -8.27 -7.44
CA VAL A 269 -18.62 -8.36 -8.02
C VAL A 269 -18.40 -9.72 -8.68
N LEU A 270 -18.67 -10.81 -7.96
CA LEU A 270 -18.43 -12.17 -8.47
C LEU A 270 -19.27 -12.48 -9.72
N HIS A 271 -20.52 -12.00 -9.78
CA HIS A 271 -21.34 -12.12 -10.96
C HIS A 271 -20.75 -11.40 -12.18
N ARG A 272 -20.22 -10.19 -11.99
CA ARG A 272 -19.68 -9.36 -13.09
C ARG A 272 -18.34 -9.87 -13.63
N ILE A 273 -17.57 -10.57 -12.80
CA ILE A 273 -16.21 -11.00 -13.15
C ILE A 273 -16.12 -12.48 -13.56
N ASP A 274 -17.19 -13.27 -13.38
CA ASP A 274 -17.17 -14.70 -13.68
C ASP A 274 -16.77 -14.96 -15.14
N GLY A 275 -15.76 -15.80 -15.31
CA GLY A 275 -15.18 -16.14 -16.61
C GLY A 275 -14.27 -15.08 -17.24
N LYS A 276 -14.02 -13.95 -16.56
CA LYS A 276 -13.20 -12.84 -17.10
C LYS A 276 -11.90 -12.60 -16.33
N VAL A 277 -11.72 -13.17 -15.14
CA VAL A 277 -10.57 -12.92 -14.29
C VAL A 277 -9.79 -14.19 -13.97
N SER A 278 -8.49 -14.05 -13.78
CA SER A 278 -7.61 -15.17 -13.43
C SER A 278 -7.63 -15.47 -11.93
N MET A 279 -7.81 -14.46 -11.08
CA MET A 279 -7.73 -14.56 -9.61
C MET A 279 -8.51 -13.44 -8.94
N VAL A 280 -9.05 -13.70 -7.76
CA VAL A 280 -9.69 -12.72 -6.87
C VAL A 280 -8.98 -12.70 -5.52
N GLU A 281 -8.38 -11.58 -5.16
CA GLU A 281 -7.86 -11.35 -3.81
C GLU A 281 -9.00 -10.98 -2.87
N LEU A 282 -9.21 -11.81 -1.86
CA LEU A 282 -10.26 -11.61 -0.87
C LEU A 282 -9.77 -10.77 0.29
N CYS A 283 -10.40 -9.63 0.46
CA CYS A 283 -10.07 -8.63 1.45
C CYS A 283 -8.73 -7.93 1.16
N HIS A 284 -8.44 -6.90 1.95
CA HIS A 284 -7.27 -6.08 1.75
C HIS A 284 -6.65 -5.73 3.11
N THR A 285 -5.37 -5.98 3.27
CA THR A 285 -4.57 -5.58 4.42
C THR A 285 -5.25 -5.91 5.77
N VAL A 286 -5.70 -7.16 5.92
CA VAL A 286 -6.54 -7.61 7.06
C VAL A 286 -5.85 -7.50 8.42
N ASN A 287 -4.54 -7.29 8.46
CA ASN A 287 -3.78 -7.02 9.67
C ASN A 287 -3.69 -5.52 10.04
N ARG A 288 -4.43 -4.64 9.33
CA ARG A 288 -4.46 -3.19 9.60
C ARG A 288 -5.88 -2.70 9.89
N MET A 289 -6.09 -2.19 11.10
CA MET A 289 -7.40 -1.69 11.56
C MET A 289 -7.99 -0.59 10.70
N LYS A 290 -7.15 0.20 10.02
CA LYS A 290 -7.61 1.24 9.10
C LYS A 290 -8.41 0.68 7.91
N TRP A 291 -8.28 -0.60 7.62
CA TRP A 291 -9.05 -1.32 6.60
C TRP A 291 -10.29 -2.03 7.16
N GLY A 292 -10.75 -1.62 8.33
CA GLY A 292 -12.00 -2.08 8.93
C GLY A 292 -11.89 -3.35 9.78
N VAL A 293 -10.79 -4.11 9.67
CA VAL A 293 -10.56 -5.37 10.39
C VAL A 293 -9.84 -5.10 11.70
N HIS A 294 -10.50 -5.32 12.83
CA HIS A 294 -9.93 -5.10 14.16
C HIS A 294 -9.39 -6.39 14.79
N THR A 295 -9.99 -7.53 14.47
CA THR A 295 -9.63 -8.84 15.02
C THR A 295 -9.66 -9.92 13.94
N LEU A 296 -9.08 -11.08 14.24
CA LEU A 296 -9.20 -12.27 13.36
C LEU A 296 -10.66 -12.70 13.16
N ASN A 297 -11.53 -12.49 14.16
CA ASN A 297 -12.95 -12.83 14.02
C ASN A 297 -13.64 -11.89 13.00
N ASP A 298 -13.25 -10.62 12.92
CA ASP A 298 -13.76 -9.70 11.89
C ASP A 298 -13.38 -10.20 10.49
N HIS A 299 -12.14 -10.69 10.32
CA HIS A 299 -11.70 -11.29 9.06
C HIS A 299 -12.53 -12.56 8.71
N VAL A 300 -12.75 -13.44 9.68
CA VAL A 300 -13.59 -14.64 9.46
C VAL A 300 -15.00 -14.27 8.99
N LYS A 301 -15.64 -13.27 9.61
CA LYS A 301 -16.96 -12.78 9.21
C LYS A 301 -17.01 -12.30 7.75
N LEU A 302 -15.96 -11.63 7.29
CA LEU A 302 -15.88 -11.21 5.89
C LEU A 302 -15.75 -12.38 4.91
N LEU A 303 -15.19 -13.50 5.35
CA LEU A 303 -15.02 -14.69 4.51
C LEU A 303 -16.23 -15.65 4.53
N GLU A 304 -17.08 -15.59 5.57
CA GLU A 304 -18.24 -16.50 5.69
C GLU A 304 -19.16 -16.47 4.46
N PRO A 305 -19.56 -15.31 3.89
CA PRO A 305 -20.41 -15.28 2.69
C PRO A 305 -19.72 -15.90 1.46
N VAL A 306 -18.37 -15.82 1.39
CA VAL A 306 -17.61 -16.33 0.24
C VAL A 306 -17.71 -17.86 0.13
N VAL A 307 -17.87 -18.57 1.24
CA VAL A 307 -18.01 -20.04 1.25
C VAL A 307 -19.22 -20.49 0.41
N GLU A 308 -20.35 -19.79 0.52
CA GLU A 308 -21.54 -20.09 -0.28
C GLU A 308 -21.40 -19.60 -1.72
N LEU A 309 -20.83 -18.42 -1.92
CA LEU A 309 -20.63 -17.84 -3.24
C LEU A 309 -19.62 -18.65 -4.07
N LYS A 310 -18.61 -19.25 -3.47
CA LYS A 310 -17.67 -20.14 -4.16
C LYS A 310 -18.39 -21.35 -4.82
N LYS A 311 -19.47 -21.83 -4.22
CA LYS A 311 -20.28 -22.91 -4.82
C LYS A 311 -21.04 -22.44 -6.06
N GLN A 312 -21.46 -21.19 -6.08
CA GLN A 312 -22.18 -20.58 -7.22
C GLN A 312 -21.22 -20.21 -8.35
N TYR A 313 -19.96 -19.82 -8.02
CA TYR A 313 -18.93 -19.42 -8.95
C TYR A 313 -17.68 -20.33 -8.85
N PRO A 314 -17.79 -21.63 -9.20
CA PRO A 314 -16.73 -22.62 -8.95
C PRO A 314 -15.46 -22.40 -9.79
N ARG A 315 -15.55 -21.60 -10.86
CA ARG A 315 -14.40 -21.28 -11.72
C ARG A 315 -13.53 -20.16 -11.16
N ILE A 316 -14.04 -19.34 -10.24
CA ILE A 316 -13.31 -18.24 -9.66
C ILE A 316 -12.29 -18.78 -8.66
N LYS A 317 -11.01 -18.44 -8.89
CA LYS A 317 -9.92 -18.72 -7.98
C LYS A 317 -9.75 -17.59 -6.99
N PHE A 318 -9.42 -17.93 -5.74
CA PHE A 318 -9.28 -16.97 -4.66
C PHE A 318 -7.86 -16.95 -4.12
N SER A 319 -7.35 -15.74 -3.83
CA SER A 319 -6.11 -15.55 -3.10
C SER A 319 -6.33 -14.78 -1.80
N GLY A 320 -5.45 -14.99 -0.85
CA GLY A 320 -5.49 -14.35 0.47
C GLY A 320 -4.39 -14.87 1.40
N PRO A 321 -4.35 -14.37 2.64
CA PRO A 321 -5.24 -13.42 3.31
C PRO A 321 -4.87 -11.94 3.11
N ALA A 322 -4.08 -11.57 2.12
CA ALA A 322 -3.71 -10.18 1.78
C ALA A 322 -3.23 -9.33 2.99
N CYS A 323 -2.31 -9.88 3.77
CA CYS A 323 -1.64 -9.14 4.83
C CYS A 323 -0.56 -8.21 4.26
N ILE A 324 -0.15 -7.21 5.06
CA ILE A 324 0.89 -6.25 4.67
C ILE A 324 2.09 -6.30 5.61
N ASP A 325 3.26 -5.94 5.10
CA ASP A 325 4.53 -5.81 5.81
C ASP A 325 5.03 -7.15 6.42
N PHE A 326 6.11 -7.11 7.18
CA PHE A 326 6.72 -8.30 7.78
C PHE A 326 5.98 -8.77 9.07
N GLU A 327 4.64 -8.93 8.98
CA GLU A 327 3.79 -9.44 10.07
C GLU A 327 3.29 -10.87 9.80
N TYR A 328 4.18 -11.78 9.47
CA TYR A 328 3.87 -13.15 9.04
C TYR A 328 3.18 -14.01 10.11
N HIS A 329 3.36 -13.66 11.39
CA HIS A 329 2.54 -14.24 12.45
C HIS A 329 1.03 -14.04 12.23
N TYR A 330 0.65 -12.91 11.62
CA TYR A 330 -0.74 -12.66 11.29
C TYR A 330 -1.18 -13.46 10.06
N VAL A 331 -0.31 -13.62 9.07
CA VAL A 331 -0.58 -14.48 7.89
C VAL A 331 -0.89 -15.91 8.33
N ILE A 332 -0.03 -16.51 9.16
CA ILE A 332 -0.24 -17.87 9.71
C ILE A 332 -1.58 -17.95 10.46
N ALA A 333 -1.88 -16.96 11.31
CA ALA A 333 -3.10 -16.94 12.08
C ALA A 333 -4.36 -16.76 11.21
N ALA A 334 -4.31 -15.91 10.19
CA ALA A 334 -5.41 -15.67 9.26
C ALA A 334 -5.71 -16.91 8.42
N LEU A 335 -4.68 -17.56 7.86
CA LEU A 335 -4.82 -18.83 7.15
C LEU A 335 -5.48 -19.90 8.02
N SER A 336 -4.99 -20.10 9.25
CA SER A 336 -5.54 -21.10 10.16
C SER A 336 -7.01 -20.87 10.56
N LYS A 337 -7.52 -19.65 10.39
CA LYS A 337 -8.91 -19.26 10.71
C LYS A 337 -9.80 -19.11 9.48
N THR A 338 -9.27 -19.36 8.30
CA THR A 338 -10.09 -19.40 7.08
C THR A 338 -11.24 -20.41 7.25
N PRO A 339 -12.50 -20.04 6.97
CA PRO A 339 -13.65 -20.93 7.13
C PRO A 339 -13.49 -22.24 6.35
N LYS A 340 -14.04 -23.33 6.87
CA LYS A 340 -14.08 -24.60 6.15
C LYS A 340 -14.87 -24.44 4.85
N GLY A 341 -14.36 -24.98 3.76
CA GLY A 341 -14.95 -24.86 2.43
C GLY A 341 -14.44 -23.66 1.62
N LEU A 342 -13.56 -22.87 2.20
CA LEU A 342 -12.82 -21.82 1.48
C LEU A 342 -11.31 -22.08 1.65
N ASP A 343 -10.67 -22.64 0.63
CA ASP A 343 -9.23 -22.74 0.55
C ASP A 343 -8.76 -21.78 -0.55
N TYR A 344 -7.62 -21.13 -0.33
CA TYR A 344 -7.05 -20.19 -1.29
C TYR A 344 -6.25 -20.92 -2.37
N ASP A 345 -6.42 -20.53 -3.62
CA ASP A 345 -5.64 -21.01 -4.77
C ASP A 345 -4.25 -20.34 -4.85
N ALA A 346 -4.01 -19.33 -4.03
CA ALA A 346 -2.71 -18.67 -3.85
C ALA A 346 -2.63 -17.92 -2.50
N LEU A 347 -1.45 -17.85 -1.92
CA LEU A 347 -1.17 -16.91 -0.85
C LEU A 347 -0.89 -15.54 -1.46
N SER A 348 -1.71 -14.52 -1.16
CA SER A 348 -1.43 -13.14 -1.53
C SER A 348 -0.92 -12.31 -0.36
N HIS A 349 0.00 -11.39 -0.65
CA HIS A 349 0.63 -10.55 0.36
C HIS A 349 1.12 -9.21 -0.23
N HIS A 350 1.06 -8.13 0.58
CA HIS A 350 1.66 -6.85 0.25
C HIS A 350 3.08 -6.81 0.84
N LEU A 351 4.05 -7.29 0.06
CA LEU A 351 5.42 -7.48 0.50
C LEU A 351 6.26 -6.21 0.31
N TYR A 352 6.19 -5.32 1.27
CA TYR A 352 6.94 -4.08 1.28
C TYR A 352 8.34 -4.22 1.89
N VAL A 353 9.27 -3.45 1.35
CA VAL A 353 10.61 -3.27 1.93
C VAL A 353 10.54 -2.39 3.18
N ASP A 354 11.32 -2.70 4.20
CA ASP A 354 11.33 -1.91 5.44
C ASP A 354 11.67 -0.45 5.16
N ARG A 355 10.84 0.44 5.69
CA ARG A 355 10.97 1.90 5.55
C ARG A 355 11.16 2.38 4.11
N ARG A 356 10.71 1.60 3.13
CA ARG A 356 10.86 1.91 1.71
C ARG A 356 12.31 2.20 1.31
N GLY A 357 13.27 1.51 1.92
CA GLY A 357 14.65 1.51 1.50
C GLY A 357 14.88 0.69 0.23
N ALA A 358 16.15 0.51 -0.15
CA ALA A 358 16.51 -0.34 -1.28
C ALA A 358 15.98 -1.78 -1.12
N PRO A 359 15.62 -2.49 -2.20
CA PRO A 359 15.10 -3.85 -2.13
C PRO A 359 15.98 -4.85 -1.37
N GLU A 360 17.28 -4.61 -1.34
CA GLU A 360 18.29 -5.42 -0.65
C GLU A 360 18.37 -5.17 0.85
N ASN A 361 17.75 -4.09 1.34
CA ASN A 361 17.83 -3.70 2.75
C ASN A 361 17.22 -4.77 3.68
N LEU A 362 17.95 -5.03 4.76
CA LEU A 362 17.56 -6.03 5.75
C LEU A 362 16.67 -5.43 6.85
N GLN A 363 15.62 -6.14 7.20
CA GLN A 363 14.80 -5.91 8.37
C GLN A 363 14.97 -7.07 9.36
N GLY A 364 15.73 -6.84 10.43
CA GLY A 364 16.00 -7.90 11.41
C GLY A 364 16.73 -9.11 10.80
N GLY A 365 17.57 -8.90 9.80
CA GLY A 365 18.30 -9.94 9.08
C GLY A 365 17.56 -10.55 7.88
N TYR A 366 16.36 -10.05 7.53
CA TYR A 366 15.56 -10.54 6.40
C TYR A 366 15.45 -9.46 5.31
N GLY A 367 16.01 -9.72 4.14
CA GLY A 367 15.81 -8.94 2.93
C GLY A 367 14.55 -9.37 2.17
N THR A 368 14.38 -8.86 0.96
CA THR A 368 13.23 -9.18 0.11
C THR A 368 13.17 -10.66 -0.22
N VAL A 369 14.31 -11.29 -0.53
CA VAL A 369 14.39 -12.73 -0.89
C VAL A 369 14.07 -13.60 0.32
N GLU A 370 14.62 -13.30 1.49
CA GLU A 370 14.36 -14.06 2.72
C GLU A 370 12.88 -13.97 3.15
N LYS A 371 12.28 -12.78 3.00
CA LYS A 371 10.85 -12.59 3.26
C LYS A 371 9.99 -13.38 2.27
N ALA A 372 10.33 -13.37 0.98
CA ALA A 372 9.64 -14.16 -0.03
C ALA A 372 9.76 -15.67 0.23
N ALA A 373 10.96 -16.15 0.61
CA ALA A 373 11.19 -17.55 1.00
C ALA A 373 10.33 -17.97 2.21
N LEU A 374 10.19 -17.09 3.20
CA LEU A 374 9.36 -17.37 4.38
C LEU A 374 7.85 -17.34 4.03
N LEU A 375 7.39 -16.48 3.13
CA LEU A 375 6.02 -16.54 2.62
C LEU A 375 5.77 -17.85 1.88
N LYS A 376 6.69 -18.28 1.01
CA LYS A 376 6.62 -19.56 0.31
C LYS A 376 6.56 -20.73 1.29
N ALA A 377 7.38 -20.69 2.33
CA ALA A 377 7.37 -21.71 3.38
C ALA A 377 6.03 -21.77 4.13
N ILE A 378 5.42 -20.63 4.41
CA ILE A 378 4.08 -20.56 5.03
C ILE A 378 3.03 -21.17 4.10
N ALA A 379 3.06 -20.84 2.80
CA ALA A 379 2.14 -21.42 1.83
C ALA A 379 2.29 -22.94 1.72
N VAL A 380 3.53 -23.45 1.63
CA VAL A 380 3.84 -24.90 1.57
C VAL A 380 3.37 -25.65 2.82
N GLN A 381 3.45 -25.04 4.00
CA GLN A 381 3.07 -25.67 5.27
C GLN A 381 1.59 -25.51 5.61
N SER A 382 0.84 -24.70 4.84
CA SER A 382 -0.59 -24.48 5.07
C SER A 382 -1.42 -25.48 4.28
N ASP A 383 -2.40 -26.09 4.94
CA ASP A 383 -3.46 -26.88 4.30
C ASP A 383 -4.65 -26.01 3.82
N ARG A 384 -4.52 -24.68 3.94
CA ARG A 384 -5.56 -23.69 3.64
C ARG A 384 -5.27 -22.83 2.41
N CYS A 385 -4.16 -23.04 1.75
CA CYS A 385 -3.82 -22.40 0.49
C CYS A 385 -2.89 -23.26 -0.35
N ASP A 386 -2.96 -23.08 -1.66
CA ASP A 386 -1.98 -23.65 -2.57
C ASP A 386 -0.60 -22.99 -2.38
N GLN A 387 0.42 -23.63 -2.93
CA GLN A 387 1.82 -23.19 -2.76
C GLN A 387 2.18 -21.95 -3.60
N ARG A 388 1.27 -21.45 -4.44
CA ARG A 388 1.46 -20.24 -5.24
C ARG A 388 1.50 -19.02 -4.33
N VAL A 389 2.45 -18.09 -4.59
CA VAL A 389 2.60 -16.82 -3.85
C VAL A 389 2.48 -15.64 -4.79
N ILE A 390 1.61 -14.70 -4.48
CA ILE A 390 1.38 -13.47 -5.25
C ILE A 390 1.71 -12.26 -4.38
N VAL A 391 2.57 -11.38 -4.86
CA VAL A 391 2.72 -10.04 -4.30
C VAL A 391 1.73 -9.12 -5.01
N SER A 392 0.60 -8.86 -4.36
CA SER A 392 -0.49 -8.10 -4.97
C SER A 392 -0.35 -6.58 -4.82
N GLU A 393 0.59 -6.11 -3.99
CA GLU A 393 0.87 -4.68 -3.84
C GLU A 393 2.30 -4.43 -3.39
N VAL A 394 3.01 -3.57 -4.11
CA VAL A 394 4.29 -2.99 -3.72
C VAL A 394 4.53 -1.68 -4.46
N ASN A 395 5.11 -0.69 -3.79
CA ASN A 395 5.57 0.57 -4.38
C ASN A 395 6.53 1.32 -3.45
N TRP A 396 7.00 2.46 -3.92
CA TRP A 396 7.71 3.48 -3.15
C TRP A 396 7.01 4.84 -3.29
N PRO A 397 6.92 5.64 -2.23
CA PRO A 397 6.42 7.01 -2.30
C PRO A 397 7.51 7.93 -2.87
N LEU A 398 7.09 8.89 -3.69
CA LEU A 398 7.97 9.84 -4.37
C LEU A 398 8.18 11.10 -3.53
N LYS A 399 9.39 11.66 -3.59
CA LYS A 399 9.72 12.96 -3.00
C LYS A 399 8.92 14.08 -3.67
N GLU A 400 8.73 15.18 -2.94
CA GLU A 400 8.19 16.45 -3.45
C GLU A 400 6.75 16.40 -3.95
N THR A 401 6.04 15.31 -3.69
CA THR A 401 4.63 15.16 -4.11
C THR A 401 3.61 15.56 -3.04
N GLY A 402 4.03 15.85 -1.82
CA GLY A 402 3.13 16.03 -0.68
C GLY A 402 2.42 14.76 -0.22
N ILE A 403 2.61 13.67 -0.92
CA ILE A 403 2.09 12.34 -0.58
C ILE A 403 3.18 11.56 0.15
N TRP A 404 2.83 10.82 1.19
CA TRP A 404 3.78 10.01 1.92
C TRP A 404 3.18 8.66 2.31
N SER A 405 4.07 7.72 2.55
CA SER A 405 3.71 6.37 2.94
C SER A 405 3.68 6.23 4.47
N PRO A 406 2.66 5.61 5.06
CA PRO A 406 2.60 5.34 6.49
C PRO A 406 3.50 4.18 6.91
N VAL A 407 4.81 4.29 6.66
CA VAL A 407 5.76 3.17 6.68
C VAL A 407 6.04 2.58 8.07
N SER A 408 5.91 3.29 9.17
CA SER A 408 6.45 2.73 10.40
C SER A 408 5.74 3.09 11.68
N ARG A 409 4.74 3.92 11.64
CA ARG A 409 3.96 4.31 12.83
C ARG A 409 2.56 4.72 12.43
N PRO A 410 1.62 4.75 13.37
CA PRO A 410 0.32 5.29 13.07
C PRO A 410 0.47 6.72 12.57
N TYR A 411 0.52 6.85 11.26
CA TYR A 411 0.43 8.07 10.50
C TYR A 411 1.36 9.21 11.01
N PRO A 412 2.67 9.16 10.72
CA PRO A 412 3.44 10.39 10.79
C PRO A 412 2.81 11.38 9.83
N MET A 413 2.85 12.64 10.16
CA MET A 413 2.32 13.69 9.29
C MET A 413 3.18 13.87 8.06
N ALA A 414 2.60 14.27 6.94
CA ALA A 414 3.35 14.69 5.77
C ALA A 414 4.49 15.63 6.20
N GLY A 415 5.69 15.43 5.69
CA GLY A 415 6.89 16.18 6.07
C GLY A 415 7.59 15.75 7.37
N GLN A 416 6.97 14.96 8.24
CA GLN A 416 7.65 14.52 9.48
C GLN A 416 8.71 13.44 9.29
N LEU A 417 8.55 12.61 8.27
CA LEU A 417 9.51 11.60 7.81
C LEU A 417 9.80 11.76 6.31
N GLY A 418 9.16 12.72 5.65
CA GLY A 418 8.98 12.85 4.23
C GLY A 418 10.18 12.41 3.40
N ASP A 419 11.27 13.15 3.50
CA ASP A 419 12.44 12.88 2.67
C ASP A 419 13.29 11.68 3.12
N LYS A 420 13.03 11.10 4.30
CA LYS A 420 13.77 9.92 4.78
C LYS A 420 13.24 8.61 4.22
N VAL A 421 11.98 8.58 3.80
CA VAL A 421 11.32 7.36 3.31
C VAL A 421 10.80 7.49 1.88
N ASN A 422 10.69 8.72 1.37
CA ASN A 422 10.34 9.00 -0.01
C ASN A 422 11.59 8.98 -0.87
N VAL A 423 11.49 8.51 -2.09
CA VAL A 423 12.60 8.33 -3.01
C VAL A 423 12.51 9.27 -4.21
N SER A 424 13.65 9.56 -4.87
CA SER A 424 13.65 10.25 -6.16
C SER A 424 12.97 9.40 -7.24
N GLU A 425 12.56 10.00 -8.34
CA GLU A 425 12.00 9.25 -9.48
C GLU A 425 13.01 8.22 -10.05
N GLN A 426 14.31 8.53 -10.02
CA GLN A 426 15.36 7.59 -10.42
C GLN A 426 15.40 6.37 -9.49
N HIS A 427 15.53 6.58 -8.19
CA HIS A 427 15.53 5.45 -7.25
C HIS A 427 14.21 4.67 -7.23
N TYR A 428 13.08 5.34 -7.51
CA TYR A 428 11.79 4.66 -7.67
C TYR A 428 11.84 3.64 -8.80
N GLY A 429 12.38 4.02 -9.97
CA GLY A 429 12.55 3.11 -11.10
C GLY A 429 13.57 2.01 -10.83
N ASP A 430 14.76 2.38 -10.31
CA ASP A 430 15.81 1.42 -9.97
C ASP A 430 15.33 0.37 -8.97
N TYR A 431 14.67 0.80 -7.90
CA TYR A 431 14.14 -0.09 -6.87
C TYR A 431 13.02 -0.98 -7.39
N MET A 432 12.16 -0.47 -8.30
CA MET A 432 11.14 -1.27 -8.96
C MET A 432 11.77 -2.43 -9.72
N LEU A 433 12.70 -2.16 -10.62
CA LEU A 433 13.33 -3.18 -11.46
C LEU A 433 14.06 -4.22 -10.61
N ARG A 434 14.87 -3.77 -9.65
CA ARG A 434 15.61 -4.63 -8.73
C ARG A 434 14.67 -5.50 -7.88
N TYR A 435 13.58 -4.91 -7.36
CA TYR A 435 12.58 -5.65 -6.60
C TYR A 435 11.91 -6.75 -7.42
N LEU A 436 11.50 -6.44 -8.65
CA LEU A 436 10.86 -7.41 -9.56
C LEU A 436 11.74 -8.63 -9.80
N VAL A 437 13.01 -8.42 -10.16
CA VAL A 437 13.92 -9.54 -10.43
C VAL A 437 14.34 -10.29 -9.16
N LEU A 438 14.56 -9.61 -8.03
CA LEU A 438 14.90 -10.28 -6.78
C LEU A 438 13.75 -11.16 -6.28
N THR A 439 12.51 -10.70 -6.39
CA THR A 439 11.34 -11.48 -5.96
C THR A 439 11.03 -12.64 -6.88
N LEU A 440 10.91 -12.39 -8.18
CA LEU A 440 10.51 -13.41 -9.16
C LEU A 440 11.61 -14.43 -9.41
N CYS A 441 12.84 -13.98 -9.66
CA CYS A 441 13.99 -14.88 -9.95
C CYS A 441 14.46 -15.68 -8.73
N SER A 442 14.06 -15.27 -7.51
CA SER A 442 14.28 -16.12 -6.32
C SER A 442 13.58 -17.47 -6.42
N GLY A 443 12.50 -17.58 -7.23
CA GLY A 443 11.66 -18.77 -7.37
C GLY A 443 10.59 -18.93 -6.28
N PHE A 444 10.41 -17.92 -5.41
CA PHE A 444 9.46 -17.99 -4.28
C PHE A 444 8.16 -17.25 -4.52
N VAL A 445 8.15 -16.32 -5.47
CA VAL A 445 6.98 -15.51 -5.85
C VAL A 445 6.61 -15.82 -7.29
N ASP A 446 5.36 -16.09 -7.52
CA ASP A 446 4.85 -16.49 -8.83
C ASP A 446 4.39 -15.29 -9.66
N GLN A 447 3.96 -14.20 -9.00
CA GLN A 447 3.47 -13.00 -9.67
C GLN A 447 3.63 -11.78 -8.76
N VAL A 448 3.95 -10.61 -9.34
CA VAL A 448 4.09 -9.32 -8.64
C VAL A 448 3.27 -8.27 -9.36
N TYR A 449 2.42 -7.55 -8.62
CA TYR A 449 1.67 -6.40 -9.12
C TYR A 449 2.25 -5.11 -8.56
N TRP A 450 2.72 -4.24 -9.46
CA TRP A 450 3.22 -2.91 -9.10
C TRP A 450 2.05 -1.96 -8.83
N TRP A 451 2.06 -1.33 -7.67
CA TRP A 451 1.04 -0.37 -7.26
C TRP A 451 1.56 1.06 -7.45
N ARG A 452 1.16 1.84 -8.44
CA ARG A 452 0.20 1.58 -9.52
C ARG A 452 0.60 2.37 -10.78
N LEU A 453 -0.16 2.24 -11.89
CA LEU A 453 0.12 2.93 -13.16
C LEU A 453 0.07 4.45 -13.01
N VAL A 454 -1.06 5.01 -12.55
CA VAL A 454 -1.30 6.46 -12.46
C VAL A 454 -1.52 6.87 -11.01
N ALA A 455 -0.65 7.68 -10.46
CA ALA A 455 -0.82 8.36 -9.17
C ALA A 455 0.24 9.46 -8.97
N HIS A 456 -0.17 10.63 -8.50
CA HIS A 456 0.76 11.73 -8.23
C HIS A 456 1.87 11.34 -7.24
N GLY A 457 1.56 10.64 -6.15
CA GLY A 457 2.52 10.39 -5.07
C GLY A 457 3.36 9.12 -5.19
N PHE A 458 2.99 8.17 -6.06
CA PHE A 458 3.61 6.85 -6.12
C PHE A 458 3.32 6.07 -7.42
N GLY A 459 2.81 6.72 -8.47
CA GLY A 459 2.51 6.11 -9.76
C GLY A 459 3.67 6.19 -10.75
N LEU A 460 3.63 5.37 -11.77
CA LEU A 460 4.51 5.43 -12.94
C LEU A 460 4.23 6.69 -13.79
N ILE A 461 3.01 7.19 -13.70
CA ILE A 461 2.50 8.36 -14.41
C ILE A 461 1.96 9.36 -13.39
N ASP A 462 2.27 10.63 -13.59
CA ASP A 462 1.79 11.76 -12.80
C ASP A 462 0.62 12.44 -13.52
N GLU A 463 -0.57 12.34 -12.96
CA GLU A 463 -1.79 12.94 -13.51
C GLU A 463 -1.94 14.43 -13.21
N ARG A 464 -1.11 14.97 -12.31
CA ARG A 464 -1.19 16.36 -11.83
C ARG A 464 -0.15 17.30 -12.43
N SER A 465 0.61 16.82 -13.40
CA SER A 465 1.62 17.64 -14.07
C SER A 465 0.95 18.80 -14.84
N ASN A 466 1.57 19.97 -14.80
CA ASN A 466 1.17 21.10 -15.63
C ASN A 466 1.33 20.73 -17.12
N GLY A 467 0.24 20.59 -17.82
CA GLY A 467 0.22 20.17 -19.22
C GLY A 467 -0.33 18.77 -19.47
N GLY A 468 -0.80 18.09 -18.44
CA GLY A 468 -1.44 16.78 -18.56
C GLY A 468 -0.65 15.64 -17.90
N TRP A 469 -0.97 14.43 -18.24
CA TRP A 469 -0.30 13.25 -17.70
C TRP A 469 1.17 13.20 -18.12
N ARG A 470 2.07 13.07 -17.16
CA ARG A 470 3.51 12.99 -17.36
C ARG A 470 4.03 11.59 -17.01
N GLU A 471 4.64 10.94 -17.97
CA GLU A 471 5.39 9.70 -17.71
C GLU A 471 6.64 10.02 -16.89
N ARG A 472 6.82 9.30 -15.81
CA ARG A 472 8.04 9.34 -15.01
C ARG A 472 9.10 8.43 -15.62
N ILE A 473 10.35 8.64 -15.26
CA ILE A 473 11.45 7.78 -15.71
C ILE A 473 11.19 6.30 -15.41
N GLY A 474 10.54 5.99 -14.28
CA GLY A 474 10.14 4.63 -13.90
C GLY A 474 9.22 3.94 -14.92
N PHE A 475 8.34 4.69 -15.62
CA PHE A 475 7.53 4.14 -16.70
C PHE A 475 8.40 3.68 -17.88
N ARG A 476 9.32 4.51 -18.32
CA ARG A 476 10.26 4.19 -19.41
C ARG A 476 11.18 3.04 -19.05
N MET A 477 11.64 3.00 -17.81
CA MET A 477 12.44 1.88 -17.30
C MET A 477 11.66 0.57 -17.34
N LEU A 478 10.39 0.57 -16.92
CA LEU A 478 9.53 -0.61 -16.96
C LEU A 478 9.21 -1.03 -18.40
N GLU A 479 8.94 -0.08 -19.29
CA GLU A 479 8.70 -0.31 -20.71
C GLU A 479 9.91 -1.04 -21.36
N PHE A 480 11.12 -0.55 -21.14
CA PHE A 480 12.33 -1.20 -21.63
C PHE A 480 12.58 -2.56 -20.97
N PHE A 481 12.42 -2.64 -19.65
CA PHE A 481 12.56 -3.90 -18.93
C PHE A 481 11.61 -4.99 -19.45
N LEU A 482 10.33 -4.68 -19.65
CA LEU A 482 9.35 -5.64 -20.16
C LEU A 482 9.65 -6.05 -21.60
N ALA A 483 10.12 -5.11 -22.45
CA ALA A 483 10.56 -5.42 -23.80
C ALA A 483 11.78 -6.36 -23.83
N GLN A 484 12.70 -6.24 -22.85
CA GLN A 484 13.90 -7.07 -22.79
C GLN A 484 13.67 -8.40 -22.06
N LEU A 485 12.94 -8.39 -20.96
CA LEU A 485 12.89 -9.51 -20.01
C LEU A 485 11.46 -10.01 -19.73
N GLY A 486 10.42 -9.32 -20.20
CA GLY A 486 9.03 -9.68 -19.90
C GLY A 486 8.61 -11.09 -20.34
N ASN A 487 9.24 -11.62 -21.38
CA ASN A 487 9.05 -12.98 -21.89
C ASN A 487 10.35 -13.81 -21.86
N ALA A 488 11.35 -13.38 -21.08
CA ALA A 488 12.61 -14.09 -20.94
C ALA A 488 12.56 -15.11 -19.79
N THR A 489 13.43 -16.10 -19.86
CA THR A 489 13.61 -17.09 -18.79
C THR A 489 14.85 -16.74 -17.97
N PHE A 490 14.67 -16.44 -16.68
CA PHE A 490 15.79 -16.37 -15.74
C PHE A 490 16.48 -17.74 -15.65
N VAL A 491 17.81 -17.75 -15.75
CA VAL A 491 18.62 -18.97 -15.77
C VAL A 491 19.39 -19.14 -14.48
N LYS A 492 20.14 -18.11 -14.07
CA LYS A 492 21.02 -18.15 -12.91
C LYS A 492 21.43 -16.77 -12.42
N LYS A 493 21.81 -16.68 -11.17
CA LYS A 493 22.55 -15.56 -10.60
C LYS A 493 24.04 -15.86 -10.73
N LEU A 494 24.81 -14.88 -11.23
CA LEU A 494 26.26 -14.96 -11.32
C LEU A 494 26.90 -14.38 -10.06
N GLU A 495 27.89 -15.07 -9.52
CA GLU A 495 28.68 -14.58 -8.39
C GLU A 495 29.80 -13.67 -8.94
N VAL A 496 29.78 -12.40 -8.60
CA VAL A 496 30.72 -11.38 -9.14
C VAL A 496 31.57 -10.79 -8.02
N ALA A 497 30.94 -10.06 -7.12
CA ALA A 497 31.56 -9.41 -5.96
C ALA A 497 30.50 -9.15 -4.88
N PRO A 498 30.87 -8.86 -3.64
CA PRO A 498 29.91 -8.46 -2.61
C PRO A 498 29.06 -7.27 -3.07
N ASN A 499 27.76 -7.35 -2.83
CA ASN A 499 26.77 -6.32 -3.22
C ASN A 499 26.60 -6.10 -4.73
N VAL A 500 27.24 -6.89 -5.58
CA VAL A 500 27.03 -6.90 -7.03
C VAL A 500 26.04 -8.00 -7.37
N TYR A 501 25.01 -7.63 -8.05
CA TYR A 501 23.96 -8.52 -8.52
C TYR A 501 24.06 -8.61 -10.03
N ALA A 502 24.14 -9.84 -10.55
CA ALA A 502 24.16 -10.13 -11.97
C ALA A 502 23.26 -11.34 -12.22
N LEU A 503 22.13 -11.12 -12.86
CA LEU A 503 21.12 -12.13 -13.17
C LEU A 503 21.09 -12.36 -14.68
N GLN A 504 21.23 -13.61 -15.09
CA GLN A 504 21.26 -14.00 -16.50
C GLN A 504 19.91 -14.55 -16.95
N PHE A 505 19.49 -14.12 -18.14
CA PHE A 505 18.22 -14.48 -18.76
C PHE A 505 18.45 -15.00 -20.16
N GLU A 506 17.74 -16.06 -20.55
CA GLU A 506 17.66 -16.57 -21.91
C GLU A 506 16.45 -15.94 -22.63
N ARG A 507 16.66 -15.47 -23.86
CA ARG A 507 15.64 -15.12 -24.83
C ARG A 507 15.71 -16.07 -26.03
N GLU A 508 14.84 -15.95 -27.02
CA GLU A 508 14.81 -16.85 -28.18
C GLU A 508 16.12 -16.90 -28.96
N SER A 509 16.86 -15.80 -29.05
CA SER A 509 18.04 -15.69 -29.91
C SER A 509 19.34 -15.32 -29.20
N ASP A 510 19.28 -14.91 -27.94
CA ASP A 510 20.42 -14.39 -27.21
C ASP A 510 20.23 -14.49 -25.68
N THR A 511 21.22 -14.01 -24.96
CA THR A 511 21.14 -13.89 -23.50
C THR A 511 21.30 -12.46 -23.06
N VAL A 512 20.62 -12.09 -21.95
CA VAL A 512 20.74 -10.78 -21.32
C VAL A 512 21.17 -10.97 -19.88
N THR A 513 22.19 -10.25 -19.45
CA THR A 513 22.58 -10.15 -18.03
C THR A 513 22.19 -8.79 -17.50
N MET A 514 21.23 -8.74 -16.59
CA MET A 514 20.87 -7.52 -15.84
C MET A 514 21.77 -7.41 -14.63
N MET A 515 22.43 -6.26 -14.44
CA MET A 515 23.47 -6.08 -13.41
C MET A 515 23.36 -4.74 -12.71
N TRP A 516 23.59 -4.72 -11.39
CA TRP A 516 23.72 -3.50 -10.55
C TRP A 516 24.64 -3.75 -9.36
N CYS A 517 25.12 -2.66 -8.74
CA CYS A 517 25.89 -2.69 -7.49
C CYS A 517 25.12 -1.94 -6.40
N HIS A 518 24.74 -2.61 -5.31
CA HIS A 518 24.03 -1.99 -4.19
C HIS A 518 25.00 -1.35 -3.20
N GLY A 519 24.81 -0.04 -2.92
CA GLY A 519 25.57 0.71 -1.94
C GLY A 519 27.01 1.06 -2.36
N GLY A 520 27.32 0.97 -3.67
CA GLY A 520 28.65 1.26 -4.18
C GLY A 520 28.70 1.33 -5.70
N ILE A 521 29.92 1.27 -6.23
CA ILE A 521 30.23 1.22 -7.66
C ILE A 521 31.16 0.02 -7.90
N PHE A 522 30.89 -0.72 -8.98
CA PHE A 522 31.72 -1.82 -9.43
C PHE A 522 32.29 -1.49 -10.81
N THR A 523 33.59 -1.68 -10.99
CA THR A 523 34.37 -1.29 -12.20
C THR A 523 34.92 -2.48 -12.99
N GLY A 524 34.39 -3.68 -12.77
CA GLY A 524 34.80 -4.87 -13.51
C GLY A 524 35.84 -5.75 -12.80
N PRO A 525 36.21 -6.92 -13.31
CA PRO A 525 35.86 -7.40 -14.67
C PRO A 525 34.39 -7.77 -14.82
N TRP A 526 33.87 -7.63 -16.03
CA TRP A 526 32.48 -7.99 -16.35
C TRP A 526 32.30 -9.51 -16.27
N PRO A 527 31.17 -10.00 -15.73
CA PRO A 527 30.94 -11.42 -15.52
C PRO A 527 30.62 -12.20 -16.79
N VAL A 528 30.35 -11.50 -17.88
CA VAL A 528 30.03 -12.06 -19.21
C VAL A 528 30.69 -11.23 -20.30
N GLU A 529 31.04 -11.87 -21.42
CA GLU A 529 31.30 -11.15 -22.66
C GLU A 529 29.98 -10.66 -23.22
N TYR A 530 29.93 -9.44 -23.74
CA TYR A 530 28.73 -8.86 -24.30
C TYR A 530 28.99 -8.18 -25.65
N SER A 531 27.99 -8.16 -26.51
CA SER A 531 28.02 -7.51 -27.81
C SER A 531 27.36 -6.12 -27.81
N ALA A 532 26.49 -5.88 -26.83
CA ALA A 532 25.83 -4.59 -26.62
C ALA A 532 25.52 -4.39 -25.14
N ALA A 533 25.50 -3.14 -24.70
CA ALA A 533 25.07 -2.78 -23.35
C ALA A 533 24.10 -1.60 -23.38
N PHE A 534 23.15 -1.61 -22.45
CA PHE A 534 22.10 -0.58 -22.37
C PHE A 534 21.93 -0.13 -20.91
N ASP A 535 21.60 1.13 -20.74
CA ASP A 535 21.16 1.64 -19.44
C ASP A 535 19.72 1.19 -19.11
N SER A 536 19.21 1.62 -17.96
CA SER A 536 17.89 1.24 -17.46
C SER A 536 16.69 1.74 -18.30
N ILE A 537 16.90 2.69 -19.20
CA ILE A 537 15.87 3.21 -20.14
C ILE A 537 16.14 2.80 -21.60
N GLY A 538 17.12 1.93 -21.83
CA GLY A 538 17.40 1.38 -23.16
C GLY A 538 18.33 2.21 -24.03
N GLN A 539 19.06 3.18 -23.49
CA GLN A 539 20.06 3.88 -24.26
C GLN A 539 21.34 3.03 -24.35
N PRO A 540 21.96 2.92 -25.55
CA PRO A 540 23.24 2.23 -25.69
C PRO A 540 24.32 2.91 -24.84
N ILE A 541 25.11 2.10 -24.16
CA ILE A 541 26.22 2.57 -23.32
C ILE A 541 27.48 1.72 -23.54
N GLU A 542 28.64 2.29 -23.22
CA GLU A 542 29.89 1.56 -23.02
C GLU A 542 30.23 1.62 -21.52
N PRO A 543 29.78 0.61 -20.74
CA PRO A 543 29.86 0.70 -19.30
C PRO A 543 31.32 0.56 -18.82
N SER A 544 31.85 1.56 -18.14
CA SER A 544 33.11 1.50 -17.39
C SER A 544 32.87 1.10 -15.92
N GLU A 545 31.65 1.33 -15.44
CA GLU A 545 31.23 1.05 -14.06
C GLU A 545 29.74 0.72 -14.02
N VAL A 546 29.31 0.09 -12.92
CA VAL A 546 27.89 -0.10 -12.59
C VAL A 546 27.64 0.27 -11.14
N GLY A 547 26.60 1.09 -10.92
CA GLY A 547 26.12 1.53 -9.60
C GLY A 547 24.74 0.98 -9.27
N GLU A 548 23.93 1.82 -8.62
CA GLU A 548 22.56 1.47 -8.16
C GLU A 548 21.57 1.25 -9.32
N SER A 549 21.75 1.96 -10.45
CA SER A 549 20.87 1.80 -11.61
C SER A 549 21.27 0.55 -12.41
N PRO A 550 20.32 -0.35 -12.70
CA PRO A 550 20.60 -1.54 -13.47
C PRO A 550 21.07 -1.23 -14.91
N ILE A 551 22.02 -2.01 -15.40
CA ILE A 551 22.41 -2.07 -16.81
C ILE A 551 22.09 -3.44 -17.39
N TYR A 552 22.01 -3.52 -18.71
CA TYR A 552 21.71 -4.74 -19.46
C TYR A 552 22.86 -5.06 -20.42
N LEU A 553 23.50 -6.21 -20.23
CA LEU A 553 24.55 -6.72 -21.08
C LEU A 553 23.99 -7.83 -21.97
N THR A 554 23.97 -7.64 -23.30
CA THR A 554 23.45 -8.62 -24.24
C THR A 554 24.59 -9.41 -24.86
N SER A 555 24.47 -10.73 -24.84
CA SER A 555 25.43 -11.69 -25.42
C SER A 555 24.72 -12.54 -26.48
N LYS A 556 25.39 -12.82 -27.59
CA LYS A 556 24.89 -13.71 -28.66
C LYS A 556 24.94 -15.16 -28.23
#